data_988a488ad3e238722f42b5f42c38206c
#
_entry.id   988a488ad3e238722f42b5f42c38206c
#
_cell.length_a   1.000
_cell.length_b   1.000
_cell.length_c   1.000
_cell.angle_alpha   90.00
_cell.angle_beta   90.00
_cell.angle_gamma   90.00
#
_symmetry.space_group_name_H-M   'P 1'
#
loop_
_entity.id
_entity.type
_entity.pdbx_description
1 polymer ?
#
loop_
_entity_poly.entity_id
_entity_poly.type
_entity_poly.pdbx_seq_one_letter_code
_entity_poly.pdbx_strand_id
1 'polypeptide(L)'
;MKIENIEINKIKPYSSNPRDNKASIDKVASSIEEFGFRQPIVVDENLIILAGHTRLDASKKIGLKQVPVHIAKDLTEAQKKAFRIMDNKSSEDSLWDEKLLALELKDLVIDEFDIDLTGFSKDEFDALSVLNESVLDGETDEDEVPPLKKEPISNLGDIYQLGHHKLMCGDSTSINDVKKLLQKNKIDMVFTDPPYNVAFNGRSGNFDVIKNDDLKDTEFIVFINSFLEILEQLKIETYYICCNWAFYGLLQLKLNPKACIVWAKNVFGLGKGYRHQHEFILFNGYIHKSITNESDLWNISKDNKYVHPTQKPVELAKRAINNSTNEGDAILDLFGGSGSTLIASESTARKCYMMELDPQYVDVIIERWENFTGKKAKLINEN
;
A
#
# COMPACT_ATOMS: atom_id res chain seq x y z
N MET A 1 -15.06 -15.81 -35.36
CA MET A 1 -14.80 -16.96 -34.45
C MET A 1 -16.05 -17.84 -34.46
N LYS A 2 -15.94 -19.13 -34.77
CA LYS A 2 -17.07 -20.07 -34.75
C LYS A 2 -16.94 -20.95 -33.50
N ILE A 3 -18.02 -21.10 -32.76
CA ILE A 3 -18.08 -21.93 -31.56
C ILE A 3 -18.97 -23.15 -31.89
N GLU A 4 -18.50 -24.32 -31.52
CA GLU A 4 -19.20 -25.59 -31.76
C GLU A 4 -19.25 -26.37 -30.44
N ASN A 5 -20.38 -27.06 -30.18
CA ASN A 5 -20.46 -27.97 -29.04
C ASN A 5 -19.80 -29.31 -29.40
N ILE A 6 -18.75 -29.67 -28.64
CA ILE A 6 -17.97 -30.88 -28.87
C ILE A 6 -18.09 -31.79 -27.65
N GLU A 7 -18.21 -33.10 -27.87
CA GLU A 7 -18.19 -34.10 -26.81
C GLU A 7 -16.90 -34.01 -26.03
N ILE A 8 -17.01 -33.94 -24.70
CA ILE A 8 -15.92 -33.71 -23.79
C ILE A 8 -14.78 -34.75 -23.94
N ASN A 9 -15.14 -35.99 -24.28
CA ASN A 9 -14.19 -37.09 -24.45
C ASN A 9 -13.33 -36.98 -25.73
N LYS A 10 -13.70 -36.13 -26.66
CA LYS A 10 -12.94 -35.87 -27.90
C LYS A 10 -11.85 -34.82 -27.69
N ILE A 11 -11.95 -34.01 -26.65
CA ILE A 11 -11.00 -32.94 -26.34
C ILE A 11 -9.79 -33.52 -25.58
N LYS A 12 -8.61 -33.21 -26.09
CA LYS A 12 -7.34 -33.74 -25.58
C LYS A 12 -6.60 -32.66 -24.80
N PRO A 13 -6.27 -32.92 -23.53
CA PRO A 13 -5.35 -32.04 -22.79
C PRO A 13 -3.98 -31.98 -23.49
N TYR A 14 -3.33 -30.83 -23.43
CA TYR A 14 -1.94 -30.71 -23.88
C TYR A 14 -1.01 -31.36 -22.83
N SER A 15 -0.30 -32.42 -23.21
CA SER A 15 0.51 -33.26 -22.31
C SER A 15 1.66 -32.54 -21.61
N SER A 16 2.18 -31.46 -22.25
CA SER A 16 3.28 -30.65 -21.70
C SER A 16 2.77 -29.32 -21.12
N ASN A 17 1.56 -29.28 -20.55
CA ASN A 17 1.04 -28.08 -19.89
C ASN A 17 1.89 -27.75 -18.65
N PRO A 18 2.54 -26.56 -18.58
CA PRO A 18 3.43 -26.24 -17.47
C PRO A 18 2.69 -25.79 -16.19
N ARG A 19 1.35 -25.62 -16.26
CA ARG A 19 0.56 -25.07 -15.15
C ARG A 19 -0.23 -26.17 -14.42
N ASP A 20 -0.15 -26.19 -13.10
CA ASP A 20 -1.03 -27.01 -12.24
C ASP A 20 -2.28 -26.17 -11.88
N ASN A 21 -3.45 -26.60 -12.34
CA ASN A 21 -4.71 -25.91 -12.19
C ASN A 21 -5.65 -26.53 -11.14
N LYS A 22 -5.20 -27.52 -10.38
CA LYS A 22 -6.05 -28.30 -9.47
C LYS A 22 -6.84 -27.47 -8.48
N ALA A 23 -6.18 -26.46 -7.87
CA ALA A 23 -6.81 -25.59 -6.87
C ALA A 23 -7.96 -24.72 -7.43
N SER A 24 -7.97 -24.49 -8.76
CA SER A 24 -8.98 -23.65 -9.40
C SER A 24 -10.18 -24.43 -9.99
N ILE A 25 -10.12 -25.77 -10.00
CA ILE A 25 -11.16 -26.60 -10.66
C ILE A 25 -12.52 -26.38 -10.01
N ASP A 26 -12.58 -26.33 -8.69
CA ASP A 26 -13.83 -26.18 -7.94
C ASP A 26 -14.46 -24.82 -8.17
N LYS A 27 -13.67 -23.76 -8.09
CA LYS A 27 -14.12 -22.38 -8.37
C LYS A 27 -14.70 -22.25 -9.79
N VAL A 28 -14.01 -22.83 -10.79
CA VAL A 28 -14.46 -22.81 -12.18
C VAL A 28 -15.70 -23.69 -12.40
N ALA A 29 -15.82 -24.81 -11.68
CA ALA A 29 -16.99 -25.67 -11.73
C ALA A 29 -18.24 -24.95 -11.22
N SER A 30 -18.18 -24.35 -10.02
CA SER A 30 -19.28 -23.54 -9.47
C SER A 30 -19.65 -22.37 -10.38
N SER A 31 -18.66 -21.68 -10.97
CA SER A 31 -18.90 -20.61 -11.94
C SER A 31 -19.63 -21.09 -13.20
N ILE A 32 -19.32 -22.29 -13.71
CA ILE A 32 -20.01 -22.87 -14.86
C ILE A 32 -21.44 -23.28 -14.50
N GLU A 33 -21.69 -23.80 -13.32
CA GLU A 33 -23.02 -24.17 -12.83
C GLU A 33 -23.92 -22.94 -12.68
N GLU A 34 -23.41 -21.86 -12.09
CA GLU A 34 -24.19 -20.64 -11.82
C GLU A 34 -24.39 -19.80 -13.08
N PHE A 35 -23.29 -19.46 -13.76
CA PHE A 35 -23.34 -18.50 -14.88
C PHE A 35 -23.47 -19.15 -16.24
N GLY A 36 -23.35 -20.47 -16.32
CA GLY A 36 -23.20 -21.19 -17.56
C GLY A 36 -21.82 -21.03 -18.18
N PHE A 37 -21.63 -21.72 -19.30
CA PHE A 37 -20.35 -21.70 -20.01
C PHE A 37 -20.18 -20.39 -20.82
N ARG A 38 -19.47 -19.39 -20.31
CA ARG A 38 -19.32 -18.05 -20.91
C ARG A 38 -18.10 -17.89 -21.80
N GLN A 39 -17.01 -18.66 -21.54
CA GLN A 39 -15.78 -18.62 -22.32
C GLN A 39 -15.50 -20.01 -22.93
N PRO A 40 -15.49 -20.17 -24.26
CA PRO A 40 -15.26 -21.47 -24.89
C PRO A 40 -13.84 -21.99 -24.61
N ILE A 41 -13.68 -23.31 -24.68
CA ILE A 41 -12.36 -23.92 -24.72
C ILE A 41 -11.76 -23.70 -26.12
N VAL A 42 -10.50 -23.27 -26.19
CA VAL A 42 -9.81 -23.10 -27.47
C VAL A 42 -8.94 -24.32 -27.71
N VAL A 43 -9.10 -24.95 -28.89
CA VAL A 43 -8.33 -26.12 -29.30
C VAL A 43 -7.73 -25.91 -30.69
N ASP A 44 -6.75 -26.73 -31.04
CA ASP A 44 -6.25 -26.82 -32.41
C ASP A 44 -7.12 -27.75 -33.28
N GLU A 45 -6.73 -27.95 -34.54
CA GLU A 45 -7.40 -28.84 -35.49
C GLU A 45 -7.43 -30.31 -35.08
N ASN A 46 -6.57 -30.74 -34.15
CA ASN A 46 -6.50 -32.09 -33.58
C ASN A 46 -7.26 -32.23 -32.26
N LEU A 47 -8.02 -31.19 -31.88
CA LEU A 47 -8.74 -31.05 -30.61
C LEU A 47 -7.82 -31.07 -29.40
N ILE A 48 -6.57 -30.63 -29.54
CA ILE A 48 -5.63 -30.44 -28.42
C ILE A 48 -5.81 -29.03 -27.86
N ILE A 49 -5.93 -28.92 -26.55
CA ILE A 49 -6.22 -27.63 -25.85
C ILE A 49 -5.08 -26.62 -26.07
N LEU A 50 -5.47 -25.43 -26.47
CA LEU A 50 -4.65 -24.22 -26.50
C LEU A 50 -4.91 -23.35 -25.27
N ALA A 51 -6.21 -23.17 -24.87
CA ALA A 51 -6.62 -22.44 -23.67
C ALA A 51 -7.85 -23.09 -23.04
N GLY A 52 -7.91 -23.18 -21.72
CA GLY A 52 -9.08 -23.67 -20.98
C GLY A 52 -8.95 -25.08 -20.40
N HIS A 53 -7.78 -25.55 -20.01
CA HIS A 53 -7.59 -26.84 -19.32
C HIS A 53 -8.46 -26.95 -18.06
N THR A 54 -8.47 -25.92 -17.20
CA THR A 54 -9.31 -25.89 -16.00
C THR A 54 -10.80 -26.00 -16.32
N ARG A 55 -11.28 -25.35 -17.40
CA ARG A 55 -12.68 -25.45 -17.86
C ARG A 55 -13.03 -26.85 -18.33
N LEU A 56 -12.10 -27.56 -18.98
CA LEU A 56 -12.32 -28.98 -19.34
C LEU A 56 -12.47 -29.84 -18.08
N ASP A 57 -11.56 -29.68 -17.11
CA ASP A 57 -11.56 -30.52 -15.90
C ASP A 57 -12.77 -30.19 -15.00
N ALA A 58 -13.13 -28.91 -14.86
CA ALA A 58 -14.35 -28.47 -14.19
C ALA A 58 -15.61 -29.08 -14.86
N SER A 59 -15.70 -29.04 -16.20
CA SER A 59 -16.81 -29.62 -16.95
C SER A 59 -16.94 -31.13 -16.77
N LYS A 60 -15.82 -31.85 -16.67
CA LYS A 60 -15.83 -33.28 -16.33
C LYS A 60 -16.36 -33.52 -14.91
N LYS A 61 -15.94 -32.69 -13.97
CA LYS A 61 -16.36 -32.79 -12.56
C LYS A 61 -17.86 -32.62 -12.39
N ILE A 62 -18.47 -31.64 -13.09
CA ILE A 62 -19.93 -31.42 -13.06
C ILE A 62 -20.72 -32.29 -14.06
N GLY A 63 -20.05 -33.23 -14.74
CA GLY A 63 -20.72 -34.26 -15.55
C GLY A 63 -21.25 -33.78 -16.89
N LEU A 64 -20.75 -32.67 -17.45
CA LEU A 64 -21.13 -32.21 -18.77
C LEU A 64 -20.72 -33.21 -19.85
N LYS A 65 -21.59 -33.46 -20.83
CA LYS A 65 -21.31 -34.35 -21.96
C LYS A 65 -20.68 -33.62 -23.14
N GLN A 66 -21.01 -32.36 -23.31
CA GLN A 66 -20.51 -31.49 -24.38
C GLN A 66 -20.14 -30.12 -23.80
N VAL A 67 -19.19 -29.46 -24.42
CA VAL A 67 -18.74 -28.13 -24.06
C VAL A 67 -18.54 -27.25 -25.29
N PRO A 68 -18.71 -25.92 -25.20
CA PRO A 68 -18.47 -25.02 -26.31
C PRO A 68 -16.95 -24.88 -26.56
N VAL A 69 -16.58 -25.06 -27.82
CA VAL A 69 -15.19 -25.08 -28.27
C VAL A 69 -14.99 -24.17 -29.46
N HIS A 70 -13.90 -23.41 -29.47
CA HIS A 70 -13.37 -22.74 -30.64
C HIS A 70 -12.20 -23.51 -31.23
N ILE A 71 -12.25 -23.90 -32.50
CA ILE A 71 -11.17 -24.59 -33.19
C ILE A 71 -10.31 -23.55 -33.93
N ALA A 72 -9.10 -23.31 -33.48
CA ALA A 72 -8.11 -22.45 -34.12
C ALA A 72 -7.31 -23.26 -35.15
N LYS A 73 -7.59 -23.03 -36.45
CA LYS A 73 -7.00 -23.78 -37.57
C LYS A 73 -5.89 -23.04 -38.29
N ASP A 74 -5.67 -21.80 -37.93
CA ASP A 74 -4.81 -20.82 -38.63
C ASP A 74 -3.46 -20.55 -37.92
N LEU A 75 -3.11 -21.34 -36.90
CA LEU A 75 -1.89 -21.17 -36.12
C LEU A 75 -0.81 -22.19 -36.49
N THR A 76 0.41 -21.70 -36.65
CA THR A 76 1.59 -22.55 -36.73
C THR A 76 1.90 -23.22 -35.40
N GLU A 77 2.69 -24.29 -35.37
CA GLU A 77 3.08 -24.99 -34.12
C GLU A 77 3.80 -24.06 -33.13
N ALA A 78 4.62 -23.13 -33.62
CA ALA A 78 5.25 -22.11 -32.78
C ALA A 78 4.22 -21.15 -32.15
N GLN A 79 3.25 -20.69 -32.94
CA GLN A 79 2.17 -19.84 -32.47
C GLN A 79 1.26 -20.54 -31.44
N LYS A 80 0.95 -21.83 -31.65
CA LYS A 80 0.19 -22.64 -30.69
C LYS A 80 0.89 -22.71 -29.34
N LYS A 81 2.23 -22.92 -29.32
CA LYS A 81 3.02 -22.92 -28.08
C LYS A 81 3.05 -21.54 -27.43
N ALA A 82 3.31 -20.49 -28.20
CA ALA A 82 3.34 -19.11 -27.70
C ALA A 82 2.00 -18.68 -27.12
N PHE A 83 0.88 -19.03 -27.79
CA PHE A 83 -0.47 -18.70 -27.33
C PHE A 83 -0.80 -19.37 -25.99
N ARG A 84 -0.44 -20.65 -25.79
CA ARG A 84 -0.61 -21.34 -24.49
C ARG A 84 0.11 -20.64 -23.34
N ILE A 85 1.31 -20.12 -23.59
CA ILE A 85 2.11 -19.40 -22.58
C ILE A 85 1.48 -18.02 -22.31
N MET A 86 1.15 -17.28 -23.34
CA MET A 86 0.64 -15.92 -23.26
C MET A 86 -0.73 -15.85 -22.59
N ASP A 87 -1.65 -16.78 -22.90
CA ASP A 87 -2.98 -16.87 -22.26
C ASP A 87 -2.90 -17.00 -20.71
N ASN A 88 -1.88 -17.73 -20.23
CA ASN A 88 -1.65 -17.85 -18.81
C ASN A 88 -0.89 -16.64 -18.24
N LYS A 89 0.13 -16.13 -18.94
CA LYS A 89 1.02 -15.09 -18.44
C LYS A 89 0.32 -13.73 -18.32
N SER A 90 -0.54 -13.40 -19.28
CA SER A 90 -1.31 -12.14 -19.25
C SER A 90 -2.22 -11.98 -18.04
N SER A 91 -2.70 -13.09 -17.47
CA SER A 91 -3.52 -13.07 -16.26
C SER A 91 -2.72 -12.80 -14.98
N GLU A 92 -1.41 -13.10 -14.99
CA GLU A 92 -0.52 -12.87 -13.85
C GLU A 92 -0.03 -11.41 -13.75
N ASP A 93 -0.04 -10.68 -14.88
CA ASP A 93 0.42 -9.29 -14.94
C ASP A 93 -0.68 -8.28 -14.56
N SER A 94 -1.91 -8.73 -14.31
CA SER A 94 -3.03 -7.91 -13.85
C SER A 94 -3.07 -7.85 -12.34
N LEU A 95 -3.19 -6.64 -11.78
CA LEU A 95 -3.39 -6.39 -10.36
C LEU A 95 -4.81 -5.88 -10.12
N TRP A 96 -5.40 -6.27 -9.01
CA TRP A 96 -6.68 -5.73 -8.57
C TRP A 96 -6.49 -4.32 -8.01
N ASP A 97 -7.40 -3.43 -8.35
CA ASP A 97 -7.66 -2.25 -7.53
C ASP A 97 -8.48 -2.70 -6.32
N GLU A 98 -7.83 -2.84 -5.17
CA GLU A 98 -8.44 -3.43 -3.97
C GLU A 98 -9.64 -2.61 -3.46
N LYS A 99 -9.63 -1.28 -3.67
CA LYS A 99 -10.75 -0.40 -3.29
C LYS A 99 -11.97 -0.64 -4.17
N LEU A 100 -11.78 -0.63 -5.49
CA LEU A 100 -12.87 -0.90 -6.43
C LEU A 100 -13.40 -2.32 -6.27
N LEU A 101 -12.50 -3.29 -6.09
CA LEU A 101 -12.87 -4.68 -5.86
C LEU A 101 -13.73 -4.84 -4.60
N ALA A 102 -13.35 -4.20 -3.49
CA ALA A 102 -14.11 -4.28 -2.25
C ALA A 102 -15.50 -3.63 -2.38
N LEU A 103 -15.63 -2.53 -3.14
CA LEU A 103 -16.94 -1.91 -3.43
C LEU A 103 -17.82 -2.85 -4.25
N GLU A 104 -17.30 -3.44 -5.34
CA GLU A 104 -18.04 -4.40 -6.17
C GLU A 104 -18.48 -5.64 -5.36
N LEU A 105 -17.60 -6.19 -4.51
CA LEU A 105 -17.94 -7.31 -3.64
C LEU A 105 -19.00 -6.93 -2.59
N LYS A 106 -18.93 -5.71 -2.04
CA LYS A 106 -19.93 -5.20 -1.09
C LYS A 106 -21.30 -5.03 -1.73
N ASP A 107 -21.35 -4.53 -2.95
CA ASP A 107 -22.61 -4.41 -3.69
C ASP A 107 -23.25 -5.80 -3.94
N LEU A 108 -22.42 -6.81 -4.25
CA LEU A 108 -22.90 -8.19 -4.37
C LEU A 108 -23.47 -8.75 -3.05
N VAL A 109 -22.87 -8.40 -1.90
CA VAL A 109 -23.42 -8.78 -0.57
C VAL A 109 -24.75 -8.09 -0.31
N ILE A 110 -24.89 -6.82 -0.67
CA ILE A 110 -26.15 -6.07 -0.54
C ILE A 110 -27.26 -6.72 -1.39
N ASP A 111 -26.88 -7.23 -2.55
CA ASP A 111 -27.80 -7.95 -3.46
C ASP A 111 -28.02 -9.43 -3.04
N GLU A 112 -27.56 -9.83 -1.85
CA GLU A 112 -27.65 -11.20 -1.29
C GLU A 112 -26.99 -12.26 -2.21
N PHE A 113 -25.99 -11.87 -3.02
CA PHE A 113 -25.28 -12.76 -3.91
C PHE A 113 -24.16 -13.51 -3.17
N ASP A 114 -23.98 -14.80 -3.50
CA ASP A 114 -22.93 -15.62 -2.88
C ASP A 114 -21.53 -15.23 -3.39
N ILE A 115 -20.73 -14.64 -2.51
CA ILE A 115 -19.37 -14.17 -2.83
C ILE A 115 -18.43 -15.30 -3.26
N ASP A 116 -18.57 -16.49 -2.72
CA ASP A 116 -17.72 -17.64 -3.10
C ASP A 116 -17.78 -17.92 -4.61
N LEU A 117 -18.88 -17.54 -5.28
CA LEU A 117 -19.05 -17.65 -6.72
C LEU A 117 -18.18 -16.65 -7.52
N THR A 118 -17.69 -15.58 -6.90
CA THR A 118 -16.73 -14.66 -7.51
C THR A 118 -15.31 -15.23 -7.54
N GLY A 119 -15.07 -16.28 -6.75
CA GLY A 119 -13.75 -16.87 -6.54
C GLY A 119 -12.97 -16.30 -5.36
N PHE A 120 -13.47 -15.23 -4.71
CA PHE A 120 -12.96 -14.75 -3.43
C PHE A 120 -13.62 -15.53 -2.29
N SER A 121 -12.84 -15.86 -1.26
CA SER A 121 -13.39 -16.44 -0.03
C SER A 121 -13.95 -15.33 0.87
N LYS A 122 -14.80 -15.72 1.81
CA LYS A 122 -15.31 -14.80 2.81
C LYS A 122 -14.19 -14.12 3.61
N ASP A 123 -13.12 -14.86 3.94
CA ASP A 123 -11.97 -14.29 4.67
C ASP A 123 -11.22 -13.24 3.83
N GLU A 124 -11.08 -13.45 2.51
CA GLU A 124 -10.50 -12.47 1.58
C GLU A 124 -11.41 -11.23 1.47
N PHE A 125 -12.72 -11.43 1.41
CA PHE A 125 -13.68 -10.31 1.39
C PHE A 125 -13.66 -9.53 2.72
N ASP A 126 -13.67 -10.21 3.87
CA ASP A 126 -13.62 -9.56 5.17
C ASP A 126 -12.32 -8.75 5.32
N ALA A 127 -11.19 -9.27 4.83
CA ALA A 127 -9.93 -8.53 4.80
C ALA A 127 -9.98 -7.27 3.90
N LEU A 128 -10.56 -7.38 2.70
CA LEU A 128 -10.77 -6.24 1.80
C LEU A 128 -11.78 -5.23 2.37
N SER A 129 -12.81 -5.69 3.07
CA SER A 129 -13.84 -4.85 3.68
C SER A 129 -13.30 -4.05 4.87
N VAL A 130 -12.43 -4.63 5.69
CA VAL A 130 -11.75 -3.93 6.79
C VAL A 130 -10.89 -2.78 6.25
N LEU A 131 -10.27 -2.94 5.08
CA LEU A 131 -9.52 -1.87 4.41
C LEU A 131 -10.42 -0.71 3.95
N ASN A 132 -11.73 -0.96 3.74
CA ASN A 132 -12.67 0.04 3.20
C ASN A 132 -13.63 0.66 4.24
N GLU A 133 -13.89 0.02 5.38
CA GLU A 133 -14.88 0.52 6.35
C GLU A 133 -14.44 1.77 7.12
N SER A 134 -13.16 2.14 7.06
CA SER A 134 -12.60 3.28 7.80
C SER A 134 -12.12 4.44 6.91
N VAL A 135 -12.38 4.43 5.59
CA VAL A 135 -11.96 5.52 4.70
C VAL A 135 -13.00 6.64 4.73
N LEU A 136 -12.68 7.70 5.46
CA LEU A 136 -13.38 8.98 5.30
C LEU A 136 -12.86 9.63 4.01
N ASP A 137 -13.66 9.65 2.96
CA ASP A 137 -13.33 10.35 1.72
C ASP A 137 -13.16 11.85 2.01
N GLY A 138 -12.01 12.39 1.63
CA GLY A 138 -11.73 13.81 1.71
C GLY A 138 -12.32 14.60 0.53
N GLU A 139 -12.31 15.92 0.63
CA GLU A 139 -12.75 16.82 -0.45
C GLU A 139 -11.72 16.92 -1.60
N THR A 140 -10.47 16.47 -1.39
CA THR A 140 -9.39 16.47 -2.38
C THR A 140 -8.72 15.10 -2.46
N ASP A 141 -7.89 14.88 -3.49
CA ASP A 141 -7.03 13.70 -3.59
C ASP A 141 -6.11 13.63 -2.35
N GLU A 142 -6.05 12.45 -1.74
CA GLU A 142 -5.29 12.25 -0.50
C GLU A 142 -3.78 12.48 -0.69
N ASP A 143 -3.24 12.25 -1.86
CA ASP A 143 -1.83 12.49 -2.20
C ASP A 143 -1.55 13.91 -2.74
N GLU A 144 -2.59 14.74 -2.89
CA GLU A 144 -2.42 16.14 -3.30
C GLU A 144 -1.73 16.95 -2.19
N VAL A 145 -0.66 17.66 -2.55
CA VAL A 145 0.14 18.49 -1.63
C VAL A 145 0.16 19.93 -2.13
N PRO A 146 -0.23 20.90 -1.29
CA PRO A 146 -0.13 22.31 -1.61
C PRO A 146 1.32 22.76 -1.87
N PRO A 147 1.54 23.79 -2.69
CA PRO A 147 2.88 24.32 -2.94
C PRO A 147 3.45 25.03 -1.71
N LEU A 148 4.78 24.98 -1.54
CA LEU A 148 5.48 25.73 -0.49
C LEU A 148 5.27 27.24 -0.65
N LYS A 149 4.95 27.91 0.45
CA LYS A 149 4.91 29.39 0.53
C LYS A 149 6.29 29.94 0.86
N LYS A 150 6.66 31.08 0.26
CA LYS A 150 7.98 31.71 0.49
C LYS A 150 8.16 32.21 1.93
N GLU A 151 7.09 32.71 2.53
CA GLU A 151 7.10 33.22 3.90
C GLU A 151 6.14 32.37 4.72
N PRO A 152 6.64 31.62 5.72
CA PRO A 152 5.80 30.81 6.58
C PRO A 152 4.99 31.68 7.54
N ILE A 153 3.80 31.20 7.89
CA ILE A 153 2.94 31.79 8.92
C ILE A 153 3.28 31.18 10.28
N SER A 154 3.58 29.88 10.30
CA SER A 154 3.92 29.14 11.50
C SER A 154 5.31 29.50 12.04
N ASN A 155 5.48 29.41 13.35
CA ASN A 155 6.74 29.66 14.03
C ASN A 155 7.16 28.45 14.84
N LEU A 156 8.46 28.33 15.12
CA LEU A 156 8.97 27.29 15.99
C LEU A 156 8.36 27.39 17.41
N GLY A 157 7.81 26.32 17.89
CA GLY A 157 7.08 26.22 19.14
C GLY A 157 5.55 26.26 19.00
N ASP A 158 5.03 26.64 17.84
CA ASP A 158 3.58 26.67 17.61
C ASP A 158 2.98 25.27 17.61
N ILE A 159 1.81 25.13 18.24
CA ILE A 159 1.01 23.90 18.24
C ILE A 159 -0.36 24.19 17.65
N TYR A 160 -0.77 23.38 16.72
CA TYR A 160 -2.06 23.47 16.03
C TYR A 160 -2.94 22.27 16.36
N GLN A 161 -4.23 22.54 16.56
CA GLN A 161 -5.28 21.54 16.62
C GLN A 161 -5.94 21.42 15.24
N LEU A 162 -5.88 20.23 14.63
CA LEU A 162 -6.49 19.89 13.35
C LEU A 162 -7.54 18.79 13.59
N GLY A 163 -8.79 19.18 13.84
CA GLY A 163 -9.82 18.23 14.27
C GLY A 163 -9.41 17.47 15.53
N HIS A 164 -9.17 16.17 15.40
CA HIS A 164 -8.69 15.31 16.49
C HIS A 164 -7.16 15.16 16.54
N HIS A 165 -6.44 15.73 15.57
CA HIS A 165 -4.99 15.65 15.47
C HIS A 165 -4.31 16.86 16.11
N LYS A 166 -3.01 16.73 16.39
CA LYS A 166 -2.15 17.84 16.81
C LYS A 166 -0.91 17.87 15.91
N LEU A 167 -0.53 19.08 15.50
CA LEU A 167 0.69 19.36 14.76
C LEU A 167 1.53 20.38 15.52
N MET A 168 2.81 20.11 15.73
CA MET A 168 3.73 21.05 16.35
C MET A 168 4.87 21.41 15.39
N CYS A 169 5.14 22.69 15.29
CA CYS A 169 6.39 23.19 14.71
C CYS A 169 7.48 23.04 15.77
N GLY A 170 8.29 21.96 15.72
CA GLY A 170 9.20 21.64 16.82
C GLY A 170 10.32 20.70 16.44
N ASP A 171 11.23 20.50 17.39
CA ASP A 171 12.39 19.63 17.23
C ASP A 171 12.10 18.21 17.73
N SER A 172 12.10 17.26 16.82
CA SER A 172 11.87 15.83 17.07
C SER A 172 12.97 15.16 17.92
N THR A 173 14.08 15.83 18.16
CA THR A 173 15.14 15.39 19.08
C THR A 173 14.99 15.98 20.49
N SER A 174 14.03 16.89 20.69
CA SER A 174 13.72 17.51 21.99
C SER A 174 12.59 16.76 22.70
N ILE A 175 12.91 16.00 23.73
CA ILE A 175 11.90 15.32 24.55
C ILE A 175 10.90 16.31 25.18
N ASN A 176 11.30 17.56 25.42
CA ASN A 176 10.42 18.58 25.97
C ASN A 176 9.36 19.00 24.95
N ASP A 177 9.73 19.15 23.67
CA ASP A 177 8.78 19.48 22.60
C ASP A 177 7.84 18.32 22.34
N VAL A 178 8.37 17.10 22.31
CA VAL A 178 7.54 15.90 22.19
C VAL A 178 6.54 15.78 23.34
N LYS A 179 6.95 16.05 24.58
CA LYS A 179 6.03 16.06 25.73
C LYS A 179 4.99 17.16 25.66
N LYS A 180 5.33 18.35 25.13
CA LYS A 180 4.34 19.42 24.90
C LYS A 180 3.31 19.00 23.85
N LEU A 181 3.74 18.40 22.74
CA LEU A 181 2.84 17.88 21.70
C LEU A 181 1.90 16.83 22.28
N LEU A 182 2.44 15.85 22.97
CA LEU A 182 1.69 14.69 23.47
C LEU A 182 0.85 15.01 24.71
N GLN A 183 1.32 15.93 25.57
CA GLN A 183 0.72 16.19 26.88
C GLN A 183 0.58 14.87 27.69
N LYS A 184 -0.64 14.43 27.98
CA LYS A 184 -0.93 13.18 28.73
C LYS A 184 -1.42 12.04 27.83
N ASN A 185 -1.41 12.25 26.50
CA ASN A 185 -1.92 11.24 25.59
C ASN A 185 -0.91 10.11 25.41
N LYS A 186 -1.40 8.88 25.48
CA LYS A 186 -0.64 7.69 25.18
C LYS A 186 -0.56 7.53 23.66
N ILE A 187 0.56 7.07 23.16
CA ILE A 187 0.77 6.72 21.76
C ILE A 187 0.66 5.20 21.62
N ASP A 188 -0.12 4.75 20.65
CA ASP A 188 -0.33 3.34 20.37
C ASP A 188 0.61 2.83 19.27
N MET A 189 0.98 3.69 18.31
CA MET A 189 1.89 3.36 17.22
C MET A 189 2.72 4.57 16.78
N VAL A 190 3.93 4.33 16.33
CA VAL A 190 4.74 5.29 15.56
C VAL A 190 4.78 4.87 14.09
N PHE A 191 4.47 5.79 13.19
CA PHE A 191 4.83 5.69 11.78
C PHE A 191 5.61 6.95 11.41
N THR A 192 6.86 6.81 10.94
CA THR A 192 7.72 7.98 10.76
C THR A 192 8.81 7.75 9.73
N ASP A 193 9.25 8.85 9.08
CA ASP A 193 10.25 8.85 8.00
C ASP A 193 11.37 9.87 8.32
N PRO A 194 12.35 9.49 9.14
CA PRO A 194 13.45 10.39 9.50
C PRO A 194 14.31 10.75 8.28
N PRO A 195 15.01 11.91 8.29
CA PRO A 195 15.99 12.26 7.26
C PRO A 195 17.03 11.17 7.04
N TYR A 196 17.49 11.02 5.79
CA TYR A 196 18.43 9.95 5.38
C TYR A 196 19.87 10.45 5.19
N ASN A 197 20.16 11.71 5.49
CA ASN A 197 21.47 12.35 5.31
C ASN A 197 22.02 12.20 3.89
N VAL A 198 21.18 12.42 2.89
CA VAL A 198 21.54 12.27 1.48
C VAL A 198 21.65 13.62 0.75
N ALA A 199 21.49 14.73 1.48
CA ALA A 199 21.54 16.12 0.97
C ALA A 199 20.67 16.29 -0.30
N PHE A 200 19.45 15.75 -0.27
CA PHE A 200 18.60 15.72 -1.45
C PHE A 200 17.99 17.08 -1.76
N ASN A 201 18.33 17.66 -2.90
CA ASN A 201 17.87 18.98 -3.38
C ASN A 201 16.98 18.93 -4.65
N GLY A 202 16.41 17.76 -4.94
CA GLY A 202 15.58 17.56 -6.12
C GLY A 202 16.38 17.41 -7.45
N ARG A 203 15.68 17.02 -8.53
CA ARG A 203 16.30 16.82 -9.87
C ARG A 203 16.83 18.11 -10.50
N SER A 204 16.26 19.25 -10.18
CA SER A 204 16.54 20.55 -10.79
C SER A 204 17.33 21.50 -9.87
N GLY A 205 17.67 21.07 -8.64
CA GLY A 205 18.27 21.97 -7.65
C GLY A 205 17.33 23.08 -7.15
N ASN A 206 16.03 22.95 -7.40
CA ASN A 206 15.03 23.97 -7.10
C ASN A 206 14.42 23.86 -5.69
N PHE A 207 14.88 22.94 -4.89
CA PHE A 207 14.44 22.76 -3.50
C PHE A 207 15.60 22.98 -2.55
N ASP A 208 15.34 23.64 -1.44
CA ASP A 208 16.30 23.72 -0.34
C ASP A 208 16.52 22.32 0.25
N VAL A 209 17.74 22.08 0.76
CA VAL A 209 18.05 20.81 1.43
C VAL A 209 17.18 20.70 2.69
N ILE A 210 16.55 19.54 2.88
CA ILE A 210 15.74 19.25 4.06
C ILE A 210 16.60 19.44 5.31
N LYS A 211 16.04 20.08 6.33
CA LYS A 211 16.75 20.25 7.61
C LYS A 211 17.20 18.89 8.17
N ASN A 212 18.43 18.80 8.64
CA ASN A 212 19.10 17.60 9.13
C ASN A 212 19.39 16.50 8.09
N ASP A 213 19.25 16.79 6.78
CA ASP A 213 19.58 15.86 5.69
C ASP A 213 20.97 16.10 5.06
N ASP A 214 21.76 17.04 5.63
CA ASP A 214 23.13 17.40 5.22
C ASP A 214 24.04 17.56 6.45
N LEU A 215 24.02 16.59 7.34
CA LEU A 215 24.84 16.56 8.54
C LEU A 215 26.14 15.78 8.28
N LYS A 216 27.20 16.09 9.05
CA LYS A 216 28.36 15.20 9.12
C LYS A 216 27.94 13.86 9.70
N ASP A 217 28.61 12.78 9.32
CA ASP A 217 28.25 11.42 9.77
C ASP A 217 28.14 11.30 11.29
N THR A 218 29.05 11.97 12.04
CA THR A 218 29.02 11.98 13.52
C THR A 218 27.82 12.74 14.08
N GLU A 219 27.44 13.85 13.48
CA GLU A 219 26.29 14.67 13.88
C GLU A 219 24.99 13.92 13.56
N PHE A 220 24.96 13.26 12.42
CA PHE A 220 23.81 12.44 12.01
C PHE A 220 23.59 11.24 12.95
N ILE A 221 24.68 10.55 13.39
CA ILE A 221 24.58 9.49 14.38
C ILE A 221 24.03 10.01 15.71
N VAL A 222 24.42 11.22 16.14
CA VAL A 222 23.88 11.86 17.34
C VAL A 222 22.39 12.14 17.16
N PHE A 223 22.00 12.73 16.02
CA PHE A 223 20.60 13.00 15.68
C PHE A 223 19.73 11.74 15.75
N ILE A 224 20.16 10.65 15.10
CA ILE A 224 19.43 9.36 15.12
C ILE A 224 19.36 8.80 16.54
N ASN A 225 20.44 8.88 17.34
CA ASN A 225 20.41 8.42 18.72
C ASN A 225 19.40 9.19 19.57
N SER A 226 19.38 10.52 19.45
CA SER A 226 18.43 11.36 20.20
C SER A 226 16.97 11.03 19.84
N PHE A 227 16.69 10.80 18.56
CA PHE A 227 15.37 10.35 18.11
C PHE A 227 15.00 8.97 18.71
N LEU A 228 15.91 8.01 18.68
CA LEU A 228 15.64 6.66 19.20
C LEU A 228 15.47 6.66 20.74
N GLU A 229 16.23 7.49 21.45
CA GLU A 229 16.07 7.69 22.90
C GLU A 229 14.68 8.22 23.26
N ILE A 230 14.08 9.06 22.41
CA ILE A 230 12.70 9.53 22.61
C ILE A 230 11.70 8.37 22.50
N LEU A 231 11.83 7.49 21.50
CA LEU A 231 10.97 6.32 21.35
C LEU A 231 11.08 5.40 22.58
N GLU A 232 12.28 5.21 23.10
CA GLU A 232 12.54 4.42 24.31
C GLU A 232 11.89 5.06 25.55
N GLN A 233 12.08 6.37 25.75
CA GLN A 233 11.48 7.10 26.88
C GLN A 233 9.94 7.07 26.84
N LEU A 234 9.36 7.11 25.64
CA LEU A 234 7.91 6.98 25.44
C LEU A 234 7.41 5.54 25.55
N LYS A 235 8.33 4.56 25.65
CA LYS A 235 8.03 3.12 25.70
C LYS A 235 7.18 2.66 24.52
N ILE A 236 7.56 3.11 23.32
CA ILE A 236 6.87 2.74 22.08
C ILE A 236 7.14 1.26 21.77
N GLU A 237 6.09 0.46 21.74
CA GLU A 237 6.16 -0.96 21.42
C GLU A 237 5.91 -1.24 19.95
N THR A 238 4.99 -0.49 19.32
CA THR A 238 4.63 -0.66 17.91
C THR A 238 5.16 0.51 17.08
N TYR A 239 6.02 0.20 16.12
CA TYR A 239 6.55 1.21 15.21
C TYR A 239 6.78 0.69 13.80
N TYR A 240 6.67 1.61 12.84
CA TYR A 240 7.08 1.50 11.45
C TYR A 240 8.01 2.68 11.15
N ILE A 241 9.29 2.41 10.98
CA ILE A 241 10.31 3.45 10.75
C ILE A 241 10.87 3.27 9.36
N CYS A 242 10.62 4.23 8.48
CA CYS A 242 11.16 4.24 7.13
C CYS A 242 12.67 4.45 7.16
N CYS A 243 13.39 3.77 6.28
CA CYS A 243 14.81 3.99 6.09
C CYS A 243 15.28 3.59 4.69
N ASN A 244 16.40 4.13 4.27
CA ASN A 244 17.10 3.69 3.09
C ASN A 244 18.09 2.56 3.42
N TRP A 245 18.66 1.95 2.38
CA TRP A 245 19.63 0.86 2.53
C TRP A 245 20.91 1.25 3.27
N ALA A 246 21.32 2.54 3.19
CA ALA A 246 22.56 3.02 3.82
C ALA A 246 22.46 3.04 5.36
N PHE A 247 21.26 3.34 5.88
CA PHE A 247 21.01 3.41 7.34
C PHE A 247 20.40 2.15 7.92
N TYR A 248 19.94 1.24 7.08
CA TYR A 248 19.33 -0.01 7.52
C TYR A 248 20.16 -0.70 8.61
N GLY A 249 21.48 -0.90 8.40
CA GLY A 249 22.34 -1.60 9.34
C GLY A 249 22.44 -0.92 10.71
N LEU A 250 22.51 0.42 10.75
CA LEU A 250 22.56 1.18 12.01
C LEU A 250 21.25 1.05 12.78
N LEU A 251 20.11 1.27 12.12
CA LEU A 251 18.80 1.21 12.75
C LEU A 251 18.44 -0.22 13.17
N GLN A 252 18.75 -1.21 12.35
CA GLN A 252 18.50 -2.62 12.64
C GLN A 252 19.23 -3.08 13.92
N LEU A 253 20.49 -2.68 14.10
CA LEU A 253 21.24 -3.02 15.31
C LEU A 253 20.69 -2.36 16.57
N LYS A 254 20.17 -1.12 16.46
CA LYS A 254 19.65 -0.37 17.61
C LYS A 254 18.24 -0.73 17.99
N LEU A 255 17.37 -0.94 16.99
CA LEU A 255 15.95 -1.18 17.18
C LEU A 255 15.60 -2.66 17.34
N ASN A 256 16.44 -3.56 16.84
CA ASN A 256 16.20 -5.01 16.81
C ASN A 256 14.75 -5.33 16.31
N PRO A 257 14.36 -4.89 15.11
CA PRO A 257 13.00 -5.00 14.61
C PRO A 257 12.58 -6.45 14.38
N LYS A 258 11.30 -6.74 14.48
CA LYS A 258 10.73 -8.07 14.18
C LYS A 258 10.69 -8.38 12.68
N ALA A 259 10.54 -7.36 11.84
CA ALA A 259 10.52 -7.50 10.40
C ALA A 259 11.13 -6.29 9.70
N CYS A 260 11.60 -6.52 8.48
CA CYS A 260 11.99 -5.49 7.53
C CYS A 260 11.04 -5.57 6.35
N ILE A 261 10.14 -4.61 6.25
CA ILE A 261 9.20 -4.50 5.13
C ILE A 261 9.92 -3.79 3.99
N VAL A 262 9.77 -4.30 2.78
CA VAL A 262 10.33 -3.71 1.56
C VAL A 262 9.20 -3.00 0.82
N TRP A 263 9.24 -1.68 0.79
CA TRP A 263 8.37 -0.92 -0.09
C TRP A 263 8.93 -0.91 -1.50
N ALA A 264 8.33 -1.68 -2.39
CA ALA A 264 8.69 -1.73 -3.81
C ALA A 264 7.91 -0.66 -4.59
N LYS A 265 8.67 0.22 -5.28
CA LYS A 265 8.13 1.34 -6.05
C LYS A 265 7.92 0.94 -7.51
N ASN A 266 6.95 1.54 -8.19
CA ASN A 266 6.74 1.41 -9.63
C ASN A 266 7.78 2.16 -10.48
N VAL A 267 8.58 3.03 -9.89
CA VAL A 267 9.57 3.88 -10.56
C VAL A 267 10.97 3.73 -9.96
N PHE A 268 11.99 3.87 -10.81
CA PHE A 268 13.37 3.86 -10.37
C PHE A 268 13.78 5.19 -9.75
N GLY A 269 14.47 5.13 -8.62
CA GLY A 269 15.17 6.28 -8.03
C GLY A 269 16.36 6.75 -8.87
N LEU A 270 17.02 7.83 -8.41
CA LEU A 270 18.30 8.27 -8.97
C LEU A 270 19.42 7.31 -8.53
N GLY A 271 20.46 7.20 -9.34
CA GLY A 271 21.63 6.37 -9.04
C GLY A 271 22.46 6.04 -10.26
N LYS A 272 23.73 5.68 -10.05
CA LYS A 272 24.65 5.14 -11.06
C LYS A 272 24.75 3.63 -10.87
N GLY A 273 24.67 2.85 -11.95
CA GLY A 273 24.68 1.39 -11.88
C GLY A 273 23.33 0.83 -11.45
N TYR A 274 23.23 0.26 -10.27
CA TYR A 274 21.96 -0.20 -9.72
C TYR A 274 21.12 0.98 -9.24
N ARG A 275 19.92 1.13 -9.79
CA ARG A 275 18.98 2.19 -9.41
C ARG A 275 18.02 1.67 -8.35
N HIS A 276 17.90 2.43 -7.25
CA HIS A 276 17.05 2.03 -6.14
C HIS A 276 15.57 2.10 -6.52
N GLN A 277 14.87 0.99 -6.44
CA GLN A 277 13.42 0.86 -6.69
C GLN A 277 12.66 0.51 -5.41
N HIS A 278 13.32 0.54 -4.26
CA HIS A 278 12.71 0.20 -2.98
C HIS A 278 13.26 1.07 -1.85
N GLU A 279 12.52 1.11 -0.77
CA GLU A 279 12.93 1.57 0.55
C GLU A 279 12.56 0.51 1.59
N PHE A 280 13.13 0.60 2.77
CA PHE A 280 12.84 -0.30 3.88
C PHE A 280 11.94 0.38 4.90
N ILE A 281 11.13 -0.43 5.60
CA ILE A 281 10.36 -0.01 6.76
C ILE A 281 10.65 -1.02 7.86
N LEU A 282 11.30 -0.56 8.93
CA LEU A 282 11.59 -1.39 10.09
C LEU A 282 10.35 -1.47 10.98
N PHE A 283 9.88 -2.68 11.19
CA PHE A 283 8.68 -2.96 11.98
C PHE A 283 9.00 -3.67 13.28
N ASN A 284 8.38 -3.22 14.36
CA ASN A 284 8.22 -3.96 15.61
C ASN A 284 6.82 -3.72 16.17
N GLY A 285 6.32 -4.66 16.96
CA GLY A 285 5.08 -4.50 17.69
C GLY A 285 4.03 -5.55 17.36
N TYR A 286 2.78 -5.10 17.29
CA TYR A 286 1.59 -5.91 17.14
C TYR A 286 1.01 -5.74 15.74
N ILE A 287 0.52 -6.82 15.16
CA ILE A 287 -0.34 -6.85 13.97
C ILE A 287 -1.65 -7.51 14.38
N HIS A 288 -2.78 -7.03 13.89
CA HIS A 288 -4.08 -7.60 14.19
C HIS A 288 -4.15 -9.09 13.87
N LYS A 289 -4.77 -9.87 14.75
CA LYS A 289 -4.88 -11.33 14.59
C LYS A 289 -5.68 -11.75 13.35
N SER A 290 -6.55 -10.91 12.84
CA SER A 290 -7.26 -11.11 11.58
C SER A 290 -6.36 -11.06 10.35
N ILE A 291 -5.18 -10.42 10.47
CA ILE A 291 -4.20 -10.32 9.39
C ILE A 291 -3.24 -11.50 9.49
N THR A 292 -3.54 -12.59 8.78
CA THR A 292 -2.77 -13.83 8.85
C THR A 292 -1.73 -13.99 7.75
N ASN A 293 -1.83 -13.21 6.67
CA ASN A 293 -1.03 -13.38 5.44
C ASN A 293 -0.45 -12.06 4.92
N GLU A 294 -0.14 -11.12 5.82
CA GLU A 294 0.50 -9.86 5.41
C GLU A 294 1.91 -10.11 4.91
N SER A 295 2.21 -9.64 3.69
CA SER A 295 3.54 -9.75 3.10
C SER A 295 4.45 -8.64 3.63
N ASP A 296 5.74 -8.95 3.79
CA ASP A 296 6.80 -7.96 4.01
C ASP A 296 7.27 -7.28 2.71
N LEU A 297 6.64 -7.58 1.57
CA LEU A 297 6.83 -6.89 0.31
C LEU A 297 5.59 -6.06 -0.04
N TRP A 298 5.69 -4.74 0.11
CA TRP A 298 4.62 -3.80 -0.18
C TRP A 298 4.78 -3.17 -1.55
N ASN A 299 3.94 -3.55 -2.50
CA ASN A 299 3.90 -2.97 -3.84
C ASN A 299 2.95 -1.76 -3.84
N ILE A 300 3.47 -0.59 -3.48
CA ILE A 300 2.71 0.66 -3.45
C ILE A 300 3.32 1.62 -4.46
N SER A 301 2.51 2.07 -5.40
CA SER A 301 2.96 2.97 -6.46
C SER A 301 3.33 4.34 -5.89
N LYS A 302 4.44 4.88 -6.39
CA LYS A 302 4.77 6.28 -6.19
C LYS A 302 4.22 7.06 -7.38
N ASP A 303 3.30 7.99 -7.16
CA ASP A 303 2.76 8.82 -8.23
C ASP A 303 3.83 9.73 -8.84
N ASN A 304 3.77 9.96 -10.16
CA ASN A 304 4.75 10.79 -10.86
C ASN A 304 4.49 12.29 -10.76
N LYS A 305 3.40 12.71 -10.11
CA LYS A 305 2.95 14.09 -9.97
C LYS A 305 3.37 14.79 -8.67
N TYR A 306 4.31 14.22 -7.92
CA TYR A 306 4.72 14.80 -6.64
C TYR A 306 5.28 16.22 -6.78
N VAL A 307 4.69 17.10 -6.01
CA VAL A 307 5.17 18.48 -5.80
C VAL A 307 6.36 18.50 -4.83
N HIS A 308 6.44 17.48 -3.94
CA HIS A 308 7.51 17.34 -2.96
C HIS A 308 8.43 16.16 -3.30
N PRO A 309 9.75 16.33 -3.33
CA PRO A 309 10.69 15.31 -3.81
C PRO A 309 10.76 14.04 -2.93
N THR A 310 10.47 14.16 -1.63
CA THR A 310 10.53 13.05 -0.67
C THR A 310 9.16 12.59 -0.16
N GLN A 311 8.06 13.09 -0.74
CA GLN A 311 6.71 12.69 -0.36
C GLN A 311 6.53 11.17 -0.41
N LYS A 312 5.96 10.62 0.67
CA LYS A 312 5.50 9.22 0.73
C LYS A 312 4.01 9.15 0.32
N PRO A 313 3.59 8.09 -0.38
CA PRO A 313 2.16 7.84 -0.60
C PRO A 313 1.41 7.71 0.72
N VAL A 314 0.22 8.27 0.81
CA VAL A 314 -0.66 8.13 1.99
C VAL A 314 -0.97 6.66 2.27
N GLU A 315 -1.15 5.86 1.22
CA GLU A 315 -1.40 4.42 1.30
C GLU A 315 -0.33 3.65 2.11
N LEU A 316 0.93 4.10 2.09
CA LEU A 316 2.00 3.47 2.87
C LEU A 316 1.74 3.56 4.38
N ALA A 317 1.33 4.74 4.85
CA ALA A 317 0.98 4.97 6.25
C ALA A 317 -0.36 4.32 6.60
N LYS A 318 -1.37 4.39 5.71
CA LYS A 318 -2.66 3.71 5.89
C LYS A 318 -2.51 2.23 6.13
N ARG A 319 -1.71 1.54 5.31
CA ARG A 319 -1.47 0.10 5.45
C ARG A 319 -0.87 -0.23 6.82
N ALA A 320 0.16 0.50 7.24
CA ALA A 320 0.75 0.32 8.57
C ALA A 320 -0.25 0.57 9.71
N ILE A 321 -1.03 1.66 9.61
CA ILE A 321 -2.04 2.06 10.59
C ILE A 321 -3.12 0.99 10.72
N ASN A 322 -3.69 0.53 9.61
CA ASN A 322 -4.72 -0.50 9.60
C ASN A 322 -4.21 -1.85 10.11
N ASN A 323 -2.95 -2.19 9.83
CA ASN A 323 -2.36 -3.44 10.30
C ASN A 323 -2.18 -3.50 11.82
N SER A 324 -1.99 -2.37 12.50
CA SER A 324 -1.50 -2.36 13.89
C SER A 324 -2.31 -1.51 14.87
N THR A 325 -3.40 -0.86 14.43
CA THR A 325 -4.19 0.03 15.29
C THR A 325 -5.69 -0.10 15.03
N ASN A 326 -6.50 0.30 16.02
CA ASN A 326 -7.95 0.42 15.92
C ASN A 326 -8.35 1.88 15.70
N GLU A 327 -9.60 2.11 15.28
CA GLU A 327 -10.17 3.45 15.23
C GLU A 327 -10.06 4.16 16.60
N GLY A 328 -9.72 5.43 16.56
CA GLY A 328 -9.50 6.24 17.75
C GLY A 328 -8.14 6.13 18.39
N ASP A 329 -7.29 5.14 18.00
CA ASP A 329 -5.92 5.00 18.48
C ASP A 329 -5.05 6.19 18.04
N ALA A 330 -3.94 6.40 18.76
CA ALA A 330 -3.04 7.53 18.59
C ALA A 330 -1.76 7.15 17.84
N ILE A 331 -1.52 7.82 16.73
CA ILE A 331 -0.33 7.67 15.89
C ILE A 331 0.62 8.83 16.15
N LEU A 332 1.91 8.56 16.32
CA LEU A 332 2.96 9.57 16.40
C LEU A 332 3.80 9.56 15.14
N ASP A 333 3.97 10.74 14.54
CA ASP A 333 4.94 10.98 13.48
C ASP A 333 5.84 12.16 13.87
N LEU A 334 7.13 11.90 14.05
CA LEU A 334 8.12 12.91 14.48
C LEU A 334 8.77 13.66 13.32
N PHE A 335 8.47 13.28 12.07
CA PHE A 335 9.03 13.88 10.86
C PHE A 335 7.94 14.05 9.82
N GLY A 336 7.04 15.03 10.05
CA GLY A 336 5.79 15.21 9.32
C GLY A 336 5.92 15.41 7.81
N GLY A 337 7.00 16.08 7.36
CA GLY A 337 7.24 16.35 5.96
C GLY A 337 6.04 17.04 5.29
N SER A 338 5.41 16.37 4.33
CA SER A 338 4.19 16.87 3.67
C SER A 338 2.89 16.46 4.35
N GLY A 339 2.92 15.71 5.47
CA GLY A 339 1.73 15.33 6.25
C GLY A 339 1.02 14.06 5.81
N SER A 340 1.66 13.15 5.08
CA SER A 340 1.02 11.91 4.60
C SER A 340 0.45 11.07 5.73
N THR A 341 1.16 10.96 6.87
CA THR A 341 0.69 10.22 8.06
C THR A 341 -0.55 10.85 8.70
N LEU A 342 -0.66 12.19 8.65
CA LEU A 342 -1.82 12.90 9.19
C LEU A 342 -3.06 12.65 8.33
N ILE A 343 -2.92 12.73 7.01
CA ILE A 343 -4.01 12.40 6.07
C ILE A 343 -4.42 10.93 6.21
N ALA A 344 -3.45 10.01 6.30
CA ALA A 344 -3.72 8.60 6.55
C ALA A 344 -4.51 8.39 7.86
N SER A 345 -4.16 9.11 8.93
CA SER A 345 -4.84 9.02 10.22
C SER A 345 -6.26 9.61 10.17
N GLU A 346 -6.48 10.76 9.49
CA GLU A 346 -7.81 11.33 9.28
C GLU A 346 -8.69 10.34 8.52
N SER A 347 -8.23 9.84 7.36
CA SER A 347 -9.00 8.94 6.51
C SER A 347 -9.30 7.57 7.14
N THR A 348 -8.57 7.19 8.19
CA THR A 348 -8.75 5.93 8.90
C THR A 348 -9.32 6.10 10.31
N ALA A 349 -9.87 7.27 10.64
CA ALA A 349 -10.45 7.60 11.95
C ALA A 349 -9.49 7.38 13.14
N ARG A 350 -8.18 7.58 12.94
CA ARG A 350 -7.16 7.58 14.00
C ARG A 350 -6.80 9.03 14.37
N LYS A 351 -6.10 9.20 15.50
CA LYS A 351 -5.56 10.50 15.94
C LYS A 351 -4.09 10.56 15.56
N CYS A 352 -3.64 11.67 14.97
CA CYS A 352 -2.23 11.89 14.67
C CYS A 352 -1.66 12.98 15.57
N TYR A 353 -0.52 12.69 16.19
CA TYR A 353 0.36 13.64 16.84
C TYR A 353 1.58 13.79 15.97
N MET A 354 1.73 14.93 15.32
CA MET A 354 2.75 15.14 14.30
C MET A 354 3.68 16.27 14.69
N MET A 355 4.96 16.09 14.40
CA MET A 355 5.99 17.12 14.56
C MET A 355 6.69 17.37 13.24
N GLU A 356 6.93 18.64 12.93
CA GLU A 356 7.69 19.07 11.78
C GLU A 356 8.58 20.25 12.18
N LEU A 357 9.84 20.22 11.79
CA LEU A 357 10.81 21.26 12.19
C LEU A 357 10.73 22.49 11.32
N ASP A 358 10.35 22.34 10.06
CA ASP A 358 10.31 23.46 9.11
C ASP A 358 8.95 24.15 9.09
N PRO A 359 8.85 25.44 9.49
CA PRO A 359 7.60 26.18 9.47
C PRO A 359 6.88 26.19 8.11
N GLN A 360 7.62 26.15 6.98
CA GLN A 360 7.01 26.10 5.65
C GLN A 360 6.24 24.80 5.43
N TYR A 361 6.80 23.67 5.90
CA TYR A 361 6.11 22.38 5.83
C TYR A 361 4.98 22.27 6.84
N VAL A 362 5.08 22.89 8.01
CA VAL A 362 3.94 23.00 8.94
C VAL A 362 2.75 23.68 8.26
N ASP A 363 2.98 24.79 7.55
CA ASP A 363 1.92 25.47 6.80
C ASP A 363 1.35 24.61 5.66
N VAL A 364 2.18 23.81 4.99
CA VAL A 364 1.74 22.85 3.95
C VAL A 364 0.85 21.76 4.57
N ILE A 365 1.24 21.19 5.71
CA ILE A 365 0.46 20.17 6.42
C ILE A 365 -0.91 20.72 6.81
N ILE A 366 -0.95 21.95 7.34
CA ILE A 366 -2.19 22.62 7.72
C ILE A 366 -3.10 22.80 6.51
N GLU A 367 -2.57 23.42 5.44
CA GLU A 367 -3.34 23.68 4.22
C GLU A 367 -3.83 22.38 3.56
N ARG A 368 -2.99 21.34 3.52
CA ARG A 368 -3.35 20.02 3.00
C ARG A 368 -4.52 19.41 3.77
N TRP A 369 -4.45 19.42 5.11
CA TRP A 369 -5.51 18.89 5.95
C TRP A 369 -6.81 19.71 5.84
N GLU A 370 -6.71 21.06 5.78
CA GLU A 370 -7.85 21.94 5.58
C GLU A 370 -8.54 21.66 4.23
N ASN A 371 -7.77 21.51 3.16
CA ASN A 371 -8.30 21.18 1.83
C ASN A 371 -8.93 19.79 1.79
N PHE A 372 -8.31 18.82 2.47
CA PHE A 372 -8.81 17.45 2.51
C PHE A 372 -10.10 17.32 3.30
N THR A 373 -10.26 18.07 4.40
CA THR A 373 -11.39 17.90 5.33
C THR A 373 -12.45 18.99 5.25
N GLY A 374 -12.20 20.11 4.57
CA GLY A 374 -13.05 21.30 4.60
C GLY A 374 -13.06 22.03 5.96
N LYS A 375 -12.33 21.55 6.96
CA LYS A 375 -12.26 22.11 8.30
C LYS A 375 -11.15 23.16 8.42
N LYS A 376 -11.08 23.88 9.55
CA LYS A 376 -10.01 24.86 9.83
C LYS A 376 -9.16 24.44 11.03
N ALA A 377 -7.85 24.53 10.88
CA ALA A 377 -6.88 24.35 11.95
C ALA A 377 -6.95 25.52 12.95
N LYS A 378 -6.58 25.26 14.20
CA LYS A 378 -6.58 26.28 15.27
C LYS A 378 -5.21 26.26 15.96
N LEU A 379 -4.57 27.42 16.05
CA LEU A 379 -3.39 27.62 16.89
C LEU A 379 -3.81 27.52 18.36
N ILE A 380 -3.15 26.65 19.15
CA ILE A 380 -3.45 26.35 20.54
C ILE A 380 -2.25 26.54 21.47
N ASN A 381 -1.38 27.53 21.18
CA ASN A 381 -0.23 27.79 22.03
C ASN A 381 -0.69 27.94 23.49
N GLU A 382 -0.15 27.11 24.37
CA GLU A 382 -0.32 27.29 25.80
C GLU A 382 0.53 28.51 26.24
N ASN A 383 -0.13 29.52 26.82
CA ASN A 383 0.52 30.63 27.50
C ASN A 383 1.26 30.15 28.75
#